data_089d2cf8b4a478c0780853363079395b
#
_entry.id   089d2cf8b4a478c0780853363079395b
#
_cell.length_a   1.000
_cell.length_b   1.000
_cell.length_c   1.000
_cell.angle_alpha   90.00
_cell.angle_beta   90.00
_cell.angle_gamma   90.00
#
_symmetry.space_group_name_H-M   'P 1'
#
loop_
_entity.id
_entity.type
_entity.pdbx_description
1 polymer ?
#
loop_
_entity_poly.entity_id
_entity_poly.type
_entity_poly.pdbx_seq_one_letter_code
_entity_poly.pdbx_strand_id
1 'polypeptide(L)'
;LHLLVLIRAGAILLFTSRFPFPILPPPAGWAEQTLPFMVGLGITDSLGILLGIIFAAQFLTHKRLNRRLGVISLTIFFTGAMVFAIGTRFAGAWAAHPLAYGLMAILFIPTPILLYWLLVSNLKQRPSTDQV
;
A
#
# COMPACT_ATOMS: atom_id res chain seq x y z
N LEU A 1 2.52 -5.33 10.80
CA LEU A 1 1.09 -5.56 11.03
C LEU A 1 0.35 -5.87 9.73
N HIS A 2 0.48 -5.04 8.68
CA HIS A 2 -0.25 -5.19 7.40
C HIS A 2 0.04 -6.55 6.72
N LEU A 3 1.31 -6.98 6.67
CA LEU A 3 1.68 -8.29 6.13
C LEU A 3 0.97 -9.45 6.83
N LEU A 4 0.82 -9.40 8.15
CA LEU A 4 0.10 -10.43 8.91
C LEU A 4 -1.38 -10.48 8.54
N VAL A 5 -2.00 -9.32 8.30
CA VAL A 5 -3.39 -9.23 7.83
C VAL A 5 -3.54 -9.87 6.46
N LEU A 6 -2.61 -9.60 5.54
CA LEU A 6 -2.63 -10.20 4.19
C LEU A 6 -2.38 -11.71 4.20
N ILE A 7 -1.44 -12.19 5.01
CA ILE A 7 -1.18 -13.63 5.18
C ILE A 7 -2.44 -14.33 5.72
N ARG A 8 -3.06 -13.75 6.77
CA ARG A 8 -4.32 -14.28 7.33
C ARG A 8 -5.44 -14.29 6.28
N ALA A 9 -5.60 -13.20 5.54
CA ALA A 9 -6.62 -13.10 4.50
C ALA A 9 -6.39 -14.14 3.38
N GLY A 10 -5.15 -14.30 2.93
CA GLY A 10 -4.77 -15.31 1.95
C GLY A 10 -5.03 -16.74 2.45
N ALA A 11 -4.69 -17.05 3.70
CA ALA A 11 -4.96 -18.35 4.29
C ALA A 11 -6.47 -18.65 4.36
N ILE A 12 -7.28 -17.70 4.84
CA ILE A 12 -8.74 -17.88 4.90
C ILE A 12 -9.32 -18.07 3.49
N LEU A 13 -8.87 -17.29 2.49
CA LEU A 13 -9.32 -17.46 1.11
C LEU A 13 -9.01 -18.86 0.58
N LEU A 14 -7.80 -19.36 0.80
CA LEU A 14 -7.37 -20.68 0.31
C LEU A 14 -8.14 -21.83 0.97
N PHE A 15 -8.42 -21.74 2.28
CA PHE A 15 -9.05 -22.84 3.02
C PHE A 15 -10.58 -22.78 3.05
N THR A 16 -11.18 -21.61 2.86
CA THR A 16 -12.64 -21.44 3.02
C THR A 16 -13.34 -20.90 1.78
N SER A 17 -12.58 -20.54 0.74
CA SER A 17 -13.09 -19.83 -0.45
C SER A 17 -13.84 -18.52 -0.11
N ARG A 18 -13.67 -18.03 1.12
CA ARG A 18 -14.24 -16.76 1.59
C ARG A 18 -13.14 -15.75 1.75
N PHE A 19 -13.34 -14.54 1.23
CA PHE A 19 -12.39 -13.45 1.40
C PHE A 19 -12.76 -12.66 2.65
N PRO A 20 -11.93 -12.71 3.72
CA PRO A 20 -12.14 -11.84 4.86
C PRO A 20 -11.66 -10.44 4.50
N PHE A 21 -12.57 -9.52 4.35
CA PHE A 21 -12.19 -8.12 4.18
C PHE A 21 -11.43 -7.64 5.41
N PRO A 22 -10.27 -7.01 5.22
CA PRO A 22 -9.43 -6.57 6.34
C PRO A 22 -10.03 -5.37 7.09
N ILE A 23 -11.13 -4.82 6.59
CA ILE A 23 -11.76 -3.60 7.14
C ILE A 23 -13.29 -3.75 7.11
N LEU A 24 -13.97 -2.96 7.97
CA LEU A 24 -15.41 -3.00 8.15
C LEU A 24 -16.17 -2.73 6.83
N PRO A 25 -17.16 -3.56 6.46
CA PRO A 25 -17.89 -3.42 5.21
C PRO A 25 -18.86 -2.24 5.24
N PRO A 26 -19.32 -1.75 4.07
CA PRO A 26 -20.45 -0.83 4.00
C PRO A 26 -21.74 -1.51 4.54
N PRO A 27 -22.79 -0.73 4.86
CA PRO A 27 -24.02 -1.29 5.47
C PRO A 27 -24.68 -2.40 4.65
N ALA A 28 -24.60 -2.32 3.31
CA ALA A 28 -25.14 -3.32 2.39
C ALA A 28 -24.21 -4.56 2.21
N GLY A 29 -23.08 -4.60 2.94
CA GLY A 29 -22.03 -5.57 2.68
C GLY A 29 -21.22 -5.24 1.42
N TRP A 30 -20.27 -6.12 1.08
CA TRP A 30 -19.49 -5.99 -0.15
C TRP A 30 -20.22 -6.69 -1.30
N ALA A 31 -20.35 -6.04 -2.44
CA ALA A 31 -20.88 -6.67 -3.65
C ALA A 31 -19.94 -7.79 -4.13
N GLU A 32 -20.48 -8.85 -4.72
CA GLU A 32 -19.69 -9.97 -5.23
C GLU A 32 -18.63 -9.55 -6.24
N GLN A 33 -18.93 -8.54 -7.07
CA GLN A 33 -18.00 -7.97 -8.04
C GLN A 33 -16.78 -7.29 -7.40
N THR A 34 -16.87 -6.97 -6.10
CA THR A 34 -15.77 -6.35 -5.35
C THR A 34 -14.67 -7.37 -5.01
N LEU A 35 -14.99 -8.65 -4.95
CA LEU A 35 -14.03 -9.69 -4.56
C LEU A 35 -12.80 -9.75 -5.48
N PRO A 36 -12.92 -9.88 -6.81
CA PRO A 36 -11.76 -9.90 -7.70
C PRO A 36 -10.90 -8.65 -7.60
N PHE A 37 -11.53 -7.50 -7.45
CA PHE A 37 -10.85 -6.22 -7.24
C PHE A 37 -10.01 -6.21 -5.95
N MET A 38 -10.57 -6.68 -4.84
CA MET A 38 -9.87 -6.74 -3.55
C MET A 38 -8.74 -7.78 -3.56
N VAL A 39 -8.91 -8.90 -4.26
CA VAL A 39 -7.82 -9.88 -4.46
C VAL A 39 -6.68 -9.23 -5.25
N GLY A 40 -6.98 -8.52 -6.33
CA GLY A 40 -5.98 -7.78 -7.10
C GLY A 40 -5.23 -6.75 -6.26
N LEU A 41 -5.93 -5.97 -5.44
CA LEU A 41 -5.30 -5.05 -4.50
C LEU A 41 -4.41 -5.78 -3.48
N GLY A 42 -4.86 -6.89 -2.91
CA GLY A 42 -4.08 -7.68 -1.95
C GLY A 42 -2.78 -8.21 -2.56
N ILE A 43 -2.81 -8.65 -3.83
CA ILE A 43 -1.61 -9.08 -4.57
C ILE A 43 -0.67 -7.89 -4.77
N THR A 44 -1.19 -6.74 -5.19
CA THR A 44 -0.42 -5.51 -5.40
C THR A 44 0.23 -5.04 -4.09
N ASP A 45 -0.51 -5.02 -3.00
CA ASP A 45 -0.01 -4.66 -1.68
C ASP A 45 1.07 -5.63 -1.20
N SER A 46 0.89 -6.94 -1.42
CA SER A 46 1.89 -7.96 -1.07
C SER A 46 3.20 -7.73 -1.81
N LEU A 47 3.14 -7.38 -3.09
CA LEU A 47 4.32 -7.02 -3.88
C LEU A 47 4.99 -5.75 -3.34
N GLY A 48 4.22 -4.71 -3.03
CA GLY A 48 4.73 -3.48 -2.44
C GLY A 48 5.42 -3.72 -1.10
N ILE A 49 4.83 -4.54 -0.22
CA ILE A 49 5.41 -4.94 1.06
C ILE A 49 6.72 -5.69 0.87
N LEU A 50 6.76 -6.69 -0.02
CA LEU A 50 7.96 -7.48 -0.28
C LEU A 50 9.11 -6.59 -0.74
N LEU A 51 8.88 -5.71 -1.70
CA LEU A 51 9.87 -4.74 -2.16
C LEU A 51 10.30 -3.78 -1.06
N GLY A 52 9.36 -3.34 -0.20
CA GLY A 52 9.63 -2.51 0.96
C GLY A 52 10.50 -3.21 2.01
N ILE A 53 10.27 -4.48 2.27
CA ILE A 53 11.11 -5.29 3.17
C ILE A 53 12.53 -5.42 2.60
N ILE A 54 12.67 -5.72 1.31
CA ILE A 54 13.98 -5.81 0.66
C ILE A 54 14.70 -4.45 0.73
N PHE A 55 14.01 -3.35 0.47
CA PHE A 55 14.55 -2.00 0.60
C PHE A 55 15.04 -1.71 2.02
N ALA A 56 14.19 -1.99 3.03
CA ALA A 56 14.54 -1.79 4.43
C ALA A 56 15.71 -2.67 4.87
N ALA A 57 15.73 -3.95 4.48
CA ALA A 57 16.82 -4.87 4.77
C ALA A 57 18.15 -4.37 4.16
N GLN A 58 18.15 -3.95 2.89
CA GLN A 58 19.35 -3.40 2.24
C GLN A 58 19.85 -2.13 2.95
N PHE A 59 18.93 -1.26 3.37
CA PHE A 59 19.29 -0.05 4.11
C PHE A 59 19.92 -0.35 5.46
N LEU A 60 19.33 -1.28 6.22
CA LEU A 60 19.80 -1.64 7.56
C LEU A 60 21.13 -2.40 7.55
N THR A 61 21.29 -3.34 6.60
CA THR A 61 22.48 -4.20 6.54
C THR A 61 23.68 -3.54 5.86
N HIS A 62 23.42 -2.88 4.74
CA HIS A 62 24.50 -2.32 3.91
C HIS A 62 24.64 -0.80 4.03
N LYS A 63 23.77 -0.14 4.81
CA LYS A 63 23.68 1.33 4.91
C LYS A 63 23.62 2.04 3.56
N ARG A 64 23.15 1.32 2.52
CA ARG A 64 22.99 1.82 1.16
C ARG A 64 21.53 2.08 0.88
N LEU A 65 21.22 3.30 0.51
CA LEU A 65 19.86 3.69 0.14
C LEU A 65 19.59 3.32 -1.32
N ASN A 66 18.96 2.17 -1.56
CA ASN A 66 18.48 1.80 -2.89
C ASN A 66 17.21 2.59 -3.23
N ARG A 67 17.39 3.84 -3.65
CA ARG A 67 16.28 4.77 -3.89
C ARG A 67 15.30 4.27 -4.95
N ARG A 68 15.78 3.59 -6.00
CA ARG A 68 14.89 3.05 -7.05
C ARG A 68 13.91 2.05 -6.47
N LEU A 69 14.42 1.13 -5.66
CA LEU A 69 13.58 0.13 -4.99
C LEU A 69 12.60 0.78 -4.02
N GLY A 70 13.04 1.77 -3.24
CA GLY A 70 12.17 2.53 -2.35
C GLY A 70 11.07 3.27 -3.08
N VAL A 71 11.39 3.95 -4.19
CA VAL A 71 10.39 4.65 -5.01
C VAL A 71 9.37 3.67 -5.60
N ILE A 72 9.82 2.55 -6.16
CA ILE A 72 8.91 1.53 -6.73
C ILE A 72 7.97 0.99 -5.64
N SER A 73 8.52 0.55 -4.51
CA SER A 73 7.73 0.03 -3.39
C SER A 73 6.68 1.04 -2.90
N LEU A 74 7.10 2.27 -2.60
CA LEU A 74 6.20 3.30 -2.09
C LEU A 74 5.17 3.75 -3.13
N THR A 75 5.50 3.74 -4.42
CA THR A 75 4.53 4.04 -5.50
C THR A 75 3.45 2.98 -5.55
N ILE A 76 3.82 1.69 -5.48
CA ILE A 76 2.87 0.58 -5.44
C ILE A 76 1.95 0.73 -4.23
N PHE A 77 2.51 0.96 -3.04
CA PHE A 77 1.75 1.18 -1.82
C PHE A 77 0.80 2.35 -1.91
N PHE A 78 1.29 3.50 -2.35
CA PHE A 78 0.48 4.71 -2.47
C PHE A 78 -0.67 4.52 -3.45
N THR A 79 -0.39 3.93 -4.62
CA THR A 79 -1.42 3.65 -5.64
C THR A 79 -2.47 2.69 -5.10
N GLY A 80 -2.06 1.58 -4.47
CA GLY A 80 -2.97 0.61 -3.86
C GLY A 80 -3.86 1.27 -2.79
N ALA A 81 -3.27 2.07 -1.91
CA ALA A 81 -4.01 2.79 -0.87
C ALA A 81 -5.02 3.79 -1.45
N MET A 82 -4.64 4.55 -2.49
CA MET A 82 -5.55 5.49 -3.15
C MET A 82 -6.72 4.78 -3.83
N VAL A 83 -6.45 3.70 -4.58
CA VAL A 83 -7.48 2.91 -5.24
C VAL A 83 -8.43 2.29 -4.21
N PHE A 84 -7.90 1.75 -3.10
CA PHE A 84 -8.69 1.23 -2.00
C PHE A 84 -9.55 2.32 -1.35
N ALA A 85 -8.96 3.49 -1.04
CA ALA A 85 -9.66 4.59 -0.41
C ALA A 85 -10.82 5.11 -1.28
N ILE A 86 -10.58 5.27 -2.58
CA ILE A 86 -11.60 5.69 -3.55
C ILE A 86 -12.72 4.63 -3.63
N GLY A 87 -12.37 3.36 -3.85
CA GLY A 87 -13.35 2.28 -3.98
C GLY A 87 -14.23 2.13 -2.73
N THR A 88 -13.64 2.15 -1.54
CA THR A 88 -14.38 2.05 -0.28
C THR A 88 -15.21 3.30 0.03
N ARG A 89 -14.76 4.48 -0.42
CA ARG A 89 -15.53 5.72 -0.31
C ARG A 89 -16.80 5.66 -1.16
N PHE A 90 -16.68 5.25 -2.42
CA PHE A 90 -17.84 5.09 -3.32
C PHE A 90 -18.79 3.99 -2.85
N ALA A 91 -18.30 2.94 -2.22
CA ALA A 91 -19.12 1.90 -1.60
C ALA A 91 -19.88 2.35 -0.35
N GLY A 92 -19.65 3.57 0.15
CA GLY A 92 -20.31 4.08 1.37
C GLY A 92 -19.70 3.60 2.69
N ALA A 93 -18.59 2.85 2.67
CA ALA A 93 -17.96 2.31 3.86
C ALA A 93 -17.41 3.39 4.81
N TRP A 94 -16.93 4.51 4.26
CA TRP A 94 -16.43 5.64 5.06
C TRP A 94 -17.54 6.33 5.86
N ALA A 95 -18.74 6.46 5.29
CA ALA A 95 -19.86 7.04 5.99
C ALA A 95 -20.35 6.13 7.13
N ALA A 96 -20.28 4.81 6.92
CA ALA A 96 -20.66 3.83 7.93
C ALA A 96 -19.65 3.70 9.07
N HIS A 97 -18.34 3.86 8.79
CA HIS A 97 -17.27 3.65 9.75
C HIS A 97 -16.20 4.76 9.68
N PRO A 98 -16.56 6.03 9.95
CA PRO A 98 -15.68 7.18 9.71
C PRO A 98 -14.41 7.14 10.53
N LEU A 99 -14.46 6.66 11.77
CA LEU A 99 -13.30 6.58 12.65
C LEU A 99 -12.27 5.57 12.14
N ALA A 100 -12.71 4.37 11.74
CA ALA A 100 -11.81 3.32 11.26
C ALA A 100 -11.11 3.73 9.97
N TYR A 101 -11.85 4.26 9.00
CA TYR A 101 -11.29 4.72 7.74
C TYR A 101 -10.46 5.99 7.89
N GLY A 102 -10.85 6.90 8.80
CA GLY A 102 -10.07 8.09 9.12
C GLY A 102 -8.71 7.75 9.73
N LEU A 103 -8.68 6.84 10.71
CA LEU A 103 -7.42 6.36 11.29
C LEU A 103 -6.53 5.68 10.23
N MET A 104 -7.13 4.86 9.36
CA MET A 104 -6.40 4.24 8.26
C MET A 104 -5.79 5.30 7.33
N ALA A 105 -6.54 6.32 6.94
CA ALA A 105 -6.04 7.40 6.11
C ALA A 105 -4.86 8.14 6.76
N ILE A 106 -4.94 8.42 8.06
CA ILE A 106 -3.85 9.06 8.83
C ILE A 106 -2.59 8.20 8.81
N LEU A 107 -2.72 6.88 8.98
CA LEU A 107 -1.59 5.95 8.95
C LEU A 107 -0.91 5.89 7.57
N PHE A 108 -1.60 6.26 6.50
CA PHE A 108 -1.03 6.31 5.15
C PHE A 108 -0.30 7.63 4.81
N ILE A 109 -0.47 8.70 5.61
CA ILE A 109 0.17 10.00 5.37
C ILE A 109 1.70 9.92 5.21
N PRO A 110 2.45 9.11 5.99
CA PRO A 110 3.90 9.00 5.82
C PRO A 110 4.32 8.49 4.44
N THR A 111 3.50 7.69 3.77
CA THR A 111 3.83 7.07 2.48
C THR A 111 4.10 8.11 1.38
N PRO A 112 3.19 9.06 1.05
CA PRO A 112 3.45 10.08 0.05
C PRO A 112 4.59 11.04 0.46
N ILE A 113 4.77 11.30 1.75
CA ILE A 113 5.85 12.15 2.25
C ILE A 113 7.21 11.50 1.97
N LEU A 114 7.36 10.21 2.30
CA LEU A 114 8.58 9.46 2.04
C LEU A 114 8.84 9.31 0.53
N LEU A 115 7.79 9.04 -0.25
CA LEU A 115 7.89 8.96 -1.70
C LEU A 115 8.39 10.27 -2.30
N TYR A 116 7.78 11.40 -1.91
CA TYR A 116 8.21 12.72 -2.33
C TYR A 116 9.67 12.99 -1.95
N TRP A 117 10.05 12.71 -0.72
CA TRP A 117 11.41 12.88 -0.25
C TRP A 117 12.43 12.07 -1.07
N LEU A 118 12.12 10.80 -1.36
CA LEU A 118 12.97 9.96 -2.20
C LEU A 118 13.10 10.50 -3.63
N LEU A 119 12.01 11.02 -4.20
CA LEU A 119 12.01 11.59 -5.56
C LEU A 119 12.87 12.86 -5.61
N VAL A 120 12.65 13.81 -4.70
CA VAL A 120 13.36 15.10 -4.68
C VAL A 120 14.86 14.92 -4.38
N SER A 121 15.21 14.02 -3.46
CA SER A 121 16.62 13.75 -3.16
C SER A 121 17.38 13.11 -4.33
N ASN A 122 16.67 12.46 -5.25
CA ASN A 122 17.24 11.91 -6.49
C ASN A 122 17.62 13.03 -7.49
N LEU A 123 16.81 14.08 -7.57
CA LEU A 123 17.04 15.21 -8.50
C LEU A 123 18.27 16.04 -8.10
N LYS A 124 18.52 16.18 -6.80
CA LYS A 124 19.65 16.97 -6.27
C LYS A 124 21.03 16.29 -6.45
N GLN A 125 21.08 15.00 -6.78
CA GLN A 125 22.35 14.26 -6.94
C GLN A 125 22.76 14.01 -8.39
N ARG A 126 22.03 14.53 -9.38
CA ARG A 126 22.53 14.53 -10.76
C ARG A 126 23.63 15.60 -10.84
N PRO A 127 24.91 15.24 -11.09
CA PRO A 127 25.92 16.22 -11.40
C PRO A 127 25.44 16.99 -12.63
N SER A 128 25.61 18.32 -12.61
CA SER A 128 25.40 19.16 -13.79
C SER A 128 26.37 18.65 -14.87
N THR A 129 25.86 18.02 -15.88
CA THR A 129 26.61 17.53 -17.05
C THR A 129 26.99 18.68 -17.99
N ASP A 130 26.91 19.91 -17.52
CA ASP A 130 27.17 21.12 -18.30
C ASP A 130 28.56 21.74 -18.03
N GLN A 131 29.58 20.88 -17.85
CA GLN A 131 30.98 21.31 -17.91
C GLN A 131 31.74 20.39 -18.87
N VAL A 132 31.54 20.57 -20.16
CA VAL A 132 32.49 20.26 -21.23
C VAL A 132 32.51 21.43 -22.20
#